data_79d26cd89995728a8de4264e3217fed4
#
_entry.id   79d26cd89995728a8de4264e3217fed4
#
_cell.length_a   1.000
_cell.length_b   1.000
_cell.length_c   1.000
_cell.angle_alpha   90.00
_cell.angle_beta   90.00
_cell.angle_gamma   90.00
#
_symmetry.space_group_name_H-M   'P 1'
#
loop_
_entity.id
_entity.type
_entity.pdbx_description
1 polymer ?
#
loop_
_entity_poly.entity_id
_entity_poly.type
_entity_poly.pdbx_seq_one_letter_code
_entity_poly.pdbx_strand_id
1 'polypeptide(L)'
;MTEAQLRDLLSQETLAWAERSPADIVAELAQPQTFRRGVGDSWHEIVVTLLEATDDYIHVKTGISDSSLVWALMPITSSFLIYRDGRIEI
;
A
#
# COMPACT_ATOMS: atom_id res chain seq x y z
N MET A 1 -0.70 0.72 18.12
CA MET A 1 -1.50 1.73 17.38
C MET A 1 -2.96 1.32 17.33
N THR A 2 -3.86 2.29 17.31
CA THR A 2 -5.28 2.02 17.13
C THR A 2 -5.57 1.71 15.65
N GLU A 3 -6.71 1.09 15.38
CA GLU A 3 -7.16 0.85 14.01
C GLU A 3 -7.27 2.15 13.22
N ALA A 4 -7.80 3.21 13.82
CA ALA A 4 -7.93 4.51 13.17
C ALA A 4 -6.59 5.09 12.78
N GLN A 5 -5.57 4.98 13.62
CA GLN A 5 -4.22 5.43 13.32
C GLN A 5 -3.61 4.64 12.16
N LEU A 6 -3.77 3.32 12.15
CA LEU A 6 -3.27 2.45 11.08
C LEU A 6 -3.97 2.76 9.75
N ARG A 7 -5.29 2.95 9.77
CA ARG A 7 -6.04 3.29 8.55
C ARG A 7 -5.64 4.63 7.98
N ASP A 8 -5.36 5.61 8.84
CA ASP A 8 -4.92 6.93 8.39
C ASP A 8 -3.54 6.84 7.73
N LEU A 9 -2.60 6.13 8.34
CA LEU A 9 -1.27 5.91 7.76
C LEU A 9 -1.36 5.14 6.43
N LEU A 10 -2.23 4.14 6.36
CA LEU A 10 -2.44 3.37 5.14
C LEU A 10 -3.01 4.24 4.02
N SER A 11 -3.96 5.12 4.34
CA SER A 11 -4.54 6.05 3.38
C SER A 11 -3.49 7.00 2.82
N GLN A 12 -2.62 7.54 3.68
CA GLN A 12 -1.52 8.41 3.25
C GLN A 12 -0.57 7.69 2.30
N GLU A 13 -0.20 6.46 2.62
CA GLU A 13 0.69 5.67 1.78
C GLU A 13 0.03 5.32 0.44
N THR A 14 -1.24 4.93 0.48
CA THR A 14 -2.00 4.59 -0.72
C THR A 14 -2.08 5.79 -1.67
N LEU A 15 -2.37 6.98 -1.16
CA LEU A 15 -2.40 8.20 -1.96
C LEU A 15 -1.03 8.54 -2.55
N ALA A 16 0.03 8.35 -1.78
CA ALA A 16 1.39 8.60 -2.26
C ALA A 16 1.74 7.68 -3.45
N TRP A 17 1.35 6.41 -3.38
CA TRP A 17 1.55 5.48 -4.49
C TRP A 17 0.68 5.83 -5.69
N ALA A 18 -0.57 6.25 -5.47
CA ALA A 18 -1.50 6.62 -6.52
C ALA A 18 -1.06 7.86 -7.31
N GLU A 19 -0.18 8.69 -6.74
CA GLU A 19 0.39 9.85 -7.42
C GLU A 19 1.51 9.51 -8.41
N ARG A 20 2.05 8.30 -8.35
CA ARG A 20 3.12 7.84 -9.23
C ARG A 20 2.55 7.43 -10.59
N SER A 21 3.39 7.49 -11.64
CA SER A 21 2.97 7.01 -12.95
C SER A 21 2.80 5.48 -12.94
N PRO A 22 1.87 4.92 -13.74
CA PRO A 22 1.72 3.46 -13.85
C PRO A 22 3.02 2.75 -14.22
N ALA A 23 3.82 3.32 -15.12
CA ALA A 23 5.08 2.72 -15.54
C ALA A 23 6.08 2.63 -14.38
N ASP A 24 6.18 3.68 -13.55
CA ASP A 24 7.06 3.70 -12.38
C ASP A 24 6.63 2.66 -11.35
N ILE A 25 5.31 2.53 -11.12
CA ILE A 25 4.77 1.56 -10.17
C ILE A 25 5.09 0.13 -10.63
N VAL A 26 4.89 -0.18 -11.90
CA VAL A 26 5.19 -1.51 -12.45
C VAL A 26 6.69 -1.82 -12.28
N ALA A 27 7.56 -0.86 -12.55
CA ALA A 27 9.00 -1.04 -12.40
C ALA A 27 9.40 -1.27 -10.93
N GLU A 28 8.87 -0.47 -10.00
CA GLU A 28 9.17 -0.59 -8.59
C GLU A 28 8.58 -1.84 -7.95
N LEU A 29 7.40 -2.26 -8.40
CA LEU A 29 6.69 -3.42 -7.85
C LEU A 29 6.90 -4.70 -8.65
N ALA A 30 8.01 -4.81 -9.37
CA ALA A 30 8.43 -6.10 -9.96
C ALA A 30 8.45 -7.20 -8.88
N GLN A 31 8.70 -6.81 -7.62
CA GLN A 31 8.54 -7.63 -6.43
C GLN A 31 7.82 -6.81 -5.36
N PRO A 32 7.08 -7.45 -4.44
CA PRO A 32 6.44 -6.73 -3.32
C PRO A 32 7.46 -5.92 -2.53
N GLN A 33 7.07 -4.72 -2.12
CA GLN A 33 7.89 -3.83 -1.30
C GLN A 33 7.38 -3.84 0.12
N THR A 34 8.29 -3.91 1.08
CA THR A 34 7.97 -3.85 2.50
C THR A 34 8.74 -2.69 3.12
N PHE A 35 8.03 -1.82 3.81
CA PHE A 35 8.61 -0.67 4.49
C PHE A 35 8.27 -0.74 5.97
N ARG A 36 9.29 -0.69 6.82
CA ARG A 36 9.12 -0.58 8.27
C ARG A 36 9.47 0.83 8.69
N ARG A 37 8.57 1.50 9.39
CA ARG A 37 8.72 2.87 9.86
C ARG A 37 8.39 2.96 11.34
N GLY A 38 8.97 3.94 12.02
CA GLY A 38 8.79 4.17 13.44
C GLY A 38 10.03 3.84 14.24
N VAL A 39 9.96 4.00 15.54
CA VAL A 39 11.07 3.85 16.48
C VAL A 39 10.67 2.95 17.63
N GLY A 40 11.54 2.00 17.99
CA GLY A 40 11.33 1.11 19.13
C GLY A 40 10.07 0.27 18.97
N ASP A 41 9.20 0.31 19.99
CA ASP A 41 7.95 -0.45 20.00
C ASP A 41 6.82 0.24 19.23
N SER A 42 7.04 1.47 18.75
CA SER A 42 6.07 2.26 18.01
C SER A 42 6.32 2.18 16.50
N TRP A 43 6.53 0.97 15.98
CA TRP A 43 6.75 0.76 14.55
C TRP A 43 5.51 0.22 13.85
N HIS A 44 5.45 0.46 12.55
CA HIS A 44 4.46 -0.18 11.68
C HIS A 44 5.14 -0.63 10.39
N GLU A 45 4.52 -1.57 9.72
CA GLU A 45 5.03 -2.15 8.48
C GLU A 45 3.99 -2.01 7.38
N ILE A 46 4.43 -1.55 6.22
CA ILE A 46 3.58 -1.38 5.05
C ILE A 46 4.10 -2.31 3.96
N VAL A 47 3.20 -3.08 3.37
CA VAL A 47 3.50 -3.97 2.24
C VAL A 47 2.73 -3.47 1.03
N VAL A 48 3.41 -3.28 -0.09
CA VAL A 48 2.81 -2.84 -1.35
C VAL A 48 3.05 -3.92 -2.40
N THR A 49 1.97 -4.35 -3.04
CA THR A 49 2.00 -5.46 -4.00
C THR A 49 1.25 -5.08 -5.27
N LEU A 50 1.86 -5.35 -6.42
CA LEU A 50 1.18 -5.25 -7.71
C LEU A 50 0.38 -6.53 -7.93
N LEU A 51 -0.95 -6.43 -7.95
CA LEU A 51 -1.83 -7.58 -8.14
C LEU A 51 -2.03 -7.92 -9.60
N GLU A 52 -2.14 -6.89 -10.45
CA GLU A 52 -2.43 -7.06 -11.87
C GLU A 52 -1.92 -5.85 -12.64
N ALA A 53 -1.42 -6.09 -13.84
CA ALA A 53 -1.04 -5.02 -14.78
C ALA A 53 -1.56 -5.41 -16.17
N THR A 54 -2.41 -4.56 -16.73
CA THR A 54 -2.99 -4.73 -18.06
C THR A 54 -2.67 -3.52 -18.93
N ASP A 55 -3.07 -3.56 -20.19
CA ASP A 55 -2.93 -2.42 -21.10
C ASP A 55 -3.82 -1.24 -20.70
N ASP A 56 -4.88 -1.50 -19.93
CA ASP A 56 -5.86 -0.50 -19.52
C ASP A 56 -5.59 0.07 -18.14
N TYR A 57 -5.10 -0.75 -17.20
CA TYR A 57 -4.92 -0.35 -15.80
C TYR A 57 -3.87 -1.20 -15.09
N ILE A 58 -3.48 -0.72 -13.90
CA ILE A 58 -2.76 -1.53 -12.92
C ILE A 58 -3.58 -1.57 -11.63
N HIS A 59 -3.51 -2.70 -10.92
CA HIS A 59 -4.18 -2.91 -9.63
C HIS A 59 -3.14 -3.12 -8.55
N VAL A 60 -3.13 -2.25 -7.55
CA VAL A 60 -2.14 -2.25 -6.48
C VAL A 60 -2.84 -2.48 -5.14
N LYS A 61 -2.26 -3.33 -4.32
CA LYS A 61 -2.73 -3.60 -2.96
C LYS A 61 -1.73 -3.04 -1.96
N THR A 62 -2.23 -2.37 -0.93
CA THR A 62 -1.44 -1.92 0.20
C THR A 62 -1.93 -2.60 1.47
N GLY A 63 -1.03 -2.87 2.41
CA GLY A 63 -1.37 -3.45 3.69
C GLY A 63 -0.54 -2.80 4.79
N ILE A 64 -1.09 -2.69 5.99
CA ILE A 64 -0.39 -2.14 7.14
C ILE A 64 -0.62 -3.02 8.36
N SER A 65 0.46 -3.20 9.15
CA SER A 65 0.42 -3.91 10.42
C SER A 65 1.37 -3.22 11.40
N ASP A 66 1.25 -3.53 12.68
CA ASP A 66 2.16 -3.04 13.71
C ASP A 66 2.66 -4.19 14.57
N SER A 67 3.30 -3.88 15.70
CA SER A 67 3.80 -4.89 16.63
C SER A 67 2.69 -5.64 17.39
N SER A 68 1.42 -5.20 17.27
CA SER A 68 0.29 -5.85 17.87
C SER A 68 0.06 -7.21 17.20
N LEU A 69 -0.18 -8.25 18.01
CA LEU A 69 -0.46 -9.59 17.49
C LEU A 69 -1.68 -9.60 16.57
N VAL A 70 -2.71 -8.82 16.90
CA VAL A 70 -3.94 -8.74 16.11
C VAL A 70 -3.64 -8.26 14.70
N TRP A 71 -2.91 -7.15 14.57
CA TRP A 71 -2.62 -6.57 13.26
C TRP A 71 -1.51 -7.32 12.51
N ALA A 72 -0.63 -8.04 13.23
CA ALA A 72 0.36 -8.92 12.61
C ALA A 72 -0.30 -10.11 11.92
N LEU A 73 -1.38 -10.66 12.51
CA LEU A 73 -2.12 -11.79 11.96
C LEU A 73 -3.17 -11.38 10.94
N MET A 74 -3.76 -10.18 11.10
CA MET A 74 -4.84 -9.68 10.25
C MET A 74 -4.54 -8.23 9.84
N PRO A 75 -3.57 -8.00 8.94
CA PRO A 75 -3.23 -6.66 8.49
C PRO A 75 -4.44 -5.95 7.87
N ILE A 76 -4.51 -4.64 8.06
CA ILE A 76 -5.49 -3.81 7.38
C ILE A 76 -5.00 -3.63 5.95
N THR A 77 -5.87 -3.85 4.97
CA THR A 77 -5.51 -3.77 3.56
C THR A 77 -6.42 -2.79 2.82
N SER A 78 -5.87 -2.25 1.74
CA SER A 78 -6.60 -1.41 0.78
C SER A 78 -6.06 -1.70 -0.61
N SER A 79 -6.83 -1.36 -1.64
CA SER A 79 -6.36 -1.50 -3.01
C SER A 79 -6.86 -0.35 -3.86
N PHE A 80 -6.20 -0.11 -4.98
CA PHE A 80 -6.59 0.92 -5.92
C PHE A 80 -6.24 0.52 -7.34
N LEU A 81 -6.95 1.11 -8.30
CA LEU A 81 -6.68 0.98 -9.72
C LEU A 81 -6.14 2.30 -10.25
N ILE A 82 -5.11 2.25 -11.08
CA ILE A 82 -4.65 3.39 -11.85
C ILE A 82 -4.80 3.01 -13.32
N TYR A 83 -5.67 3.74 -14.02
CA TYR A 83 -5.85 3.55 -15.46
C TYR A 83 -4.71 4.22 -16.22
N ARG A 84 -4.39 3.71 -17.38
CA ARG A 84 -3.28 4.22 -18.19
C ARG A 84 -3.51 5.66 -18.65
N ASP A 85 -4.76 6.13 -18.67
CA ASP A 85 -5.10 7.51 -18.97
C ASP A 85 -4.96 8.46 -17.78
N GLY A 86 -4.56 7.97 -16.61
CA GLY A 86 -4.33 8.75 -15.41
C GLY A 86 -5.48 8.73 -14.39
N ARG A 87 -6.62 8.12 -14.71
CA ARG A 87 -7.72 8.01 -13.75
C ARG A 87 -7.34 7.07 -12.62
N ILE A 88 -7.80 7.40 -11.42
CA ILE A 88 -7.55 6.61 -10.21
C ILE A 88 -8.89 6.19 -9.62
N GLU A 89 -9.00 4.92 -9.26
CA GLU A 89 -10.19 4.37 -8.61
C GLU A 89 -9.77 3.66 -7.34
N ILE A 90 -10.27 4.16 -6.22
CA ILE A 90 -9.93 3.64 -4.89
C ILE A 90 -11.14 2.94 -4.29
#